data_ffcbd1acb5b1fe26750a935e17017ba4
#
_entry.id   ffcbd1acb5b1fe26750a935e17017ba4
#
_cell.length_a   1.000
_cell.length_b   1.000
_cell.length_c   1.000
_cell.angle_alpha   90.00
_cell.angle_beta   90.00
_cell.angle_gamma   90.00
#
_symmetry.space_group_name_H-M   'P 1'
#
loop_
_entity.id
_entity.type
_entity.pdbx_description
1 polymer ?
#
loop_
_entity_poly.entity_id
_entity_poly.type
_entity_poly.pdbx_seq_one_letter_code
_entity_poly.pdbx_strand_id
1 'polypeptide(L)'
;MRSLLLLSAVCLPFVFSLGTSAQQSTPAVDISGSWTGALGTGQSQLHLVVTFTKLSAGEYSGQLNSVDQGAVLPLSAVSAQGQKVRFEITQIGGVYEGTLSDDHKQIRGTWTQANVPPQPLNLTRSEAAATTSASNTAASGPKEKPIIVPIDVTVPIAPTAFKADGKMHLVYELHIVNMSPWDCILTGIEVIAPGASNFLASFSGATLEGMLERPGITVLPKSKLSPGTNVVVFMWVTIDRKEDVPAAIQHRITVKLGDYPEELSVETDPLTVRTGPIVITPPLRGDHWVAANGPSNTSGHRRALIPINGRAVISQRFAIDWVKLGDDGKTYHGDKLDNKNYYAFGSEALAVADGIVTEVKDGIPLNVPGLASRAVPITLDTIGGNHVILNIGNGCYAFYAHLQPGSIRVRVGDKVHRGQILGLVGNTGNSTEPHLHFHISNASSPLGSEGLPYLFPSFEVEGKGESWKPSDAKGAPEKHTMELPTEDEVVRFPSPH
;
A
#
# COMPACT_ATOMS: atom_id res chain seq x y z
N MET A 1 -25.02 -5.02 62.64
CA MET A 1 -25.93 -4.19 63.51
C MET A 1 -26.65 -3.19 62.65
N ARG A 2 -27.98 -3.21 62.73
CA ARG A 2 -29.00 -2.21 62.33
C ARG A 2 -29.13 -1.98 60.80
N SER A 3 -30.29 -1.96 60.22
CA SER A 3 -31.67 -2.49 60.49
C SER A 3 -32.46 -2.21 59.22
N LEU A 4 -33.26 -3.17 58.84
CA LEU A 4 -34.35 -3.09 57.88
C LEU A 4 -35.35 -1.97 58.26
N LEU A 5 -35.92 -1.34 57.24
CA LEU A 5 -37.29 -0.83 57.30
C LEU A 5 -37.98 -1.03 55.96
N LEU A 6 -38.94 -1.92 55.95
CA LEU A 6 -39.96 -2.11 54.93
C LEU A 6 -41.00 -0.97 55.06
N LEU A 7 -41.40 -0.41 53.90
CA LEU A 7 -42.70 0.29 53.79
C LEU A 7 -43.45 -0.29 52.61
N SER A 8 -44.52 -0.97 52.92
CA SER A 8 -45.55 -1.46 52.00
C SER A 8 -46.44 -0.27 51.60
N ALA A 9 -46.62 -0.06 50.30
CA ALA A 9 -47.68 0.84 49.80
C ALA A 9 -48.59 0.09 48.83
N VAL A 10 -49.85 0.16 49.12
CA VAL A 10 -51.01 -0.47 48.52
C VAL A 10 -51.19 0.02 47.06
N CYS A 11 -51.31 -0.91 46.11
CA CYS A 11 -51.71 -0.64 44.72
C CYS A 11 -53.23 -0.64 44.60
N LEU A 12 -53.79 0.51 44.18
CA LEU A 12 -55.11 0.55 43.54
C LEU A 12 -54.91 0.49 42.02
N PRO A 13 -55.67 -0.30 41.28
CA PRO A 13 -55.58 -0.33 39.82
C PRO A 13 -56.39 0.82 39.21
N PHE A 14 -55.71 1.76 38.55
CA PHE A 14 -56.33 2.69 37.61
C PHE A 14 -56.39 2.00 36.21
N VAL A 15 -57.59 1.72 35.77
CA VAL A 15 -57.87 1.27 34.40
C VAL A 15 -57.78 2.48 33.49
N PHE A 16 -56.66 2.61 32.74
CA PHE A 16 -56.59 3.54 31.60
C PHE A 16 -57.03 2.80 30.34
N SER A 17 -58.14 3.26 29.80
CA SER A 17 -58.62 2.90 28.46
C SER A 17 -57.65 3.49 27.42
N LEU A 18 -56.83 2.63 26.81
CA LEU A 18 -55.98 2.98 25.64
C LEU A 18 -56.84 3.08 24.39
N GLY A 19 -57.21 4.32 24.06
CA GLY A 19 -57.67 4.66 22.73
C GLY A 19 -56.54 4.45 21.74
N THR A 20 -56.62 3.40 20.91
CA THR A 20 -55.75 3.20 19.75
C THR A 20 -56.12 4.24 18.68
N SER A 21 -55.41 5.38 18.67
CA SER A 21 -55.38 6.21 17.46
C SER A 21 -54.46 5.51 16.44
N ALA A 22 -55.10 4.96 15.41
CA ALA A 22 -54.39 4.51 14.23
C ALA A 22 -53.66 5.68 13.59
N GLN A 23 -52.33 5.72 13.76
CA GLN A 23 -51.45 6.66 13.09
C GLN A 23 -51.49 6.29 11.61
N GLN A 24 -52.21 7.01 10.77
CA GLN A 24 -52.16 6.90 9.33
C GLN A 24 -50.72 7.11 8.87
N SER A 25 -50.05 6.05 8.47
CA SER A 25 -48.78 6.12 7.79
C SER A 25 -49.01 6.84 6.45
N THR A 26 -48.53 8.07 6.34
CA THR A 26 -48.40 8.77 5.07
C THR A 26 -47.59 7.89 4.12
N PRO A 27 -48.03 7.67 2.86
CA PRO A 27 -47.29 6.86 1.92
C PRO A 27 -45.90 7.45 1.73
N ALA A 28 -44.87 6.59 1.83
CA ALA A 28 -43.48 6.99 1.62
C ALA A 28 -43.30 7.43 0.17
N VAL A 29 -42.93 8.69 -0.03
CA VAL A 29 -42.69 9.24 -1.36
C VAL A 29 -41.34 8.73 -1.87
N ASP A 30 -41.28 8.37 -3.15
CA ASP A 30 -40.05 7.87 -3.78
C ASP A 30 -39.27 9.00 -4.44
N ILE A 31 -38.10 9.32 -3.84
CA ILE A 31 -37.14 10.32 -4.34
C ILE A 31 -35.99 9.68 -5.11
N SER A 32 -35.96 8.36 -5.30
CA SER A 32 -34.87 7.68 -6.02
C SER A 32 -34.68 8.21 -7.44
N GLY A 33 -33.43 8.15 -7.92
CA GLY A 33 -33.03 8.67 -9.23
C GLY A 33 -32.14 9.91 -9.13
N SER A 34 -31.84 10.51 -10.29
CA SER A 34 -30.93 11.65 -10.42
C SER A 34 -31.71 12.96 -10.49
N TRP A 35 -31.18 13.97 -9.81
CA TRP A 35 -31.76 15.30 -9.68
C TRP A 35 -30.70 16.34 -10.02
N THR A 36 -31.01 17.26 -10.90
CA THR A 36 -30.07 18.31 -11.32
C THR A 36 -30.49 19.66 -10.75
N GLY A 37 -29.51 20.45 -10.33
CA GLY A 37 -29.74 21.80 -9.81
C GLY A 37 -28.48 22.65 -9.93
N ALA A 38 -28.59 23.91 -9.54
CA ALA A 38 -27.45 24.80 -9.54
C ALA A 38 -27.44 25.67 -8.28
N LEU A 39 -26.27 25.85 -7.69
CA LEU A 39 -26.03 26.63 -6.49
C LEU A 39 -25.27 27.91 -6.87
N GLY A 40 -25.70 29.04 -6.35
CA GLY A 40 -25.11 30.35 -6.68
C GLY A 40 -25.76 31.03 -7.88
N THR A 41 -25.22 32.19 -8.30
CA THR A 41 -25.74 32.99 -9.40
C THR A 41 -24.61 33.48 -10.32
N GLY A 42 -24.90 33.69 -11.61
CA GLY A 42 -23.98 34.27 -12.58
C GLY A 42 -22.82 33.32 -12.96
N GLN A 43 -21.64 33.87 -13.18
CA GLN A 43 -20.45 33.10 -13.61
C GLN A 43 -19.84 32.20 -12.51
N SER A 44 -20.32 32.30 -11.27
CA SER A 44 -19.89 31.45 -10.15
C SER A 44 -20.95 30.40 -9.77
N GLN A 45 -21.84 30.08 -10.70
CA GLN A 45 -22.88 29.06 -10.48
C GLN A 45 -22.24 27.65 -10.56
N LEU A 46 -22.54 26.81 -9.56
CA LEU A 46 -22.11 25.41 -9.50
C LEU A 46 -23.25 24.51 -9.94
N HIS A 47 -23.03 23.69 -10.97
CA HIS A 47 -23.99 22.69 -11.41
C HIS A 47 -23.84 21.43 -10.59
N LEU A 48 -24.93 20.97 -10.01
CA LEU A 48 -24.99 19.85 -9.10
C LEU A 48 -25.88 18.75 -9.65
N VAL A 49 -25.45 17.50 -9.49
CA VAL A 49 -26.26 16.31 -9.72
C VAL A 49 -26.34 15.55 -8.40
N VAL A 50 -27.56 15.43 -7.83
CA VAL A 50 -27.80 14.61 -6.63
C VAL A 50 -28.48 13.32 -7.05
N THR A 51 -27.90 12.19 -6.69
CA THR A 51 -28.47 10.88 -6.96
C THR A 51 -28.90 10.23 -5.66
N PHE A 52 -30.17 9.82 -5.56
CA PHE A 52 -30.71 9.06 -4.44
C PHE A 52 -30.95 7.63 -4.84
N THR A 53 -30.52 6.70 -4.00
CA THR A 53 -30.73 5.26 -4.14
C THR A 53 -31.57 4.77 -2.96
N LYS A 54 -32.70 4.13 -3.23
CA LYS A 54 -33.58 3.55 -2.21
C LYS A 54 -32.96 2.25 -1.68
N LEU A 55 -32.81 2.16 -0.37
CA LEU A 55 -32.28 0.96 0.32
C LEU A 55 -33.39 0.07 0.85
N SER A 56 -34.37 0.65 1.55
CA SER A 56 -35.52 -0.04 2.12
C SER A 56 -36.73 0.93 2.20
N ALA A 57 -37.85 0.52 2.78
CA ALA A 57 -39.01 1.39 2.90
C ALA A 57 -38.70 2.65 3.75
N GLY A 58 -38.48 3.77 3.07
CA GLY A 58 -38.20 5.08 3.68
C GLY A 58 -36.73 5.38 3.94
N GLU A 59 -35.80 4.47 3.64
CA GLU A 59 -34.37 4.71 3.76
C GLU A 59 -33.71 4.93 2.40
N TYR A 60 -32.82 5.91 2.33
CA TYR A 60 -32.08 6.27 1.12
C TYR A 60 -30.61 6.46 1.43
N SER A 61 -29.79 6.12 0.44
CA SER A 61 -28.41 6.58 0.30
C SER A 61 -28.30 7.51 -0.90
N GLY A 62 -27.18 8.17 -1.09
CA GLY A 62 -26.96 8.99 -2.27
C GLY A 62 -25.60 9.65 -2.33
N GLN A 63 -25.42 10.39 -3.41
CA GLN A 63 -24.23 11.20 -3.63
C GLN A 63 -24.59 12.51 -4.32
N LEU A 64 -23.77 13.56 -4.06
CA LEU A 64 -23.81 14.83 -4.76
C LEU A 64 -22.56 14.94 -5.65
N ASN A 65 -22.77 15.16 -6.94
CA ASN A 65 -21.71 15.45 -7.90
C ASN A 65 -21.73 16.95 -8.24
N SER A 66 -20.64 17.66 -7.93
CA SER A 66 -20.39 19.03 -8.39
C SER A 66 -19.69 18.95 -9.75
N VAL A 67 -20.46 19.13 -10.83
CA VAL A 67 -19.99 18.93 -12.20
C VAL A 67 -18.82 19.85 -12.55
N ASP A 68 -18.91 21.12 -12.16
CA ASP A 68 -17.92 22.15 -12.48
C ASP A 68 -16.61 21.98 -11.70
N GLN A 69 -16.67 21.30 -10.56
CA GLN A 69 -15.50 21.05 -9.70
C GLN A 69 -14.95 19.61 -9.84
N GLY A 70 -15.65 18.74 -10.59
CA GLY A 70 -15.28 17.33 -10.71
C GLY A 70 -15.30 16.56 -9.38
N ALA A 71 -16.06 17.05 -8.37
CA ALA A 71 -16.10 16.48 -7.04
C ALA A 71 -17.37 15.66 -6.83
N VAL A 72 -17.20 14.43 -6.33
CA VAL A 72 -18.31 13.55 -5.92
C VAL A 72 -18.26 13.35 -4.42
N LEU A 73 -19.32 13.73 -3.73
CA LEU A 73 -19.42 13.70 -2.27
C LEU A 73 -20.55 12.75 -1.86
N PRO A 74 -20.29 11.74 -1.02
CA PRO A 74 -21.33 10.86 -0.49
C PRO A 74 -22.23 11.64 0.46
N LEU A 75 -23.54 11.37 0.40
CA LEU A 75 -24.49 11.90 1.38
C LEU A 75 -24.34 11.11 2.69
N SER A 76 -24.07 11.82 3.78
CA SER A 76 -23.89 11.21 5.11
C SER A 76 -25.22 10.79 5.74
N ALA A 77 -26.31 11.47 5.39
CA ALA A 77 -27.67 11.13 5.80
C ALA A 77 -28.66 11.60 4.74
N VAL A 78 -29.72 10.80 4.51
CA VAL A 78 -30.84 11.17 3.61
C VAL A 78 -32.14 10.76 4.28
N SER A 79 -33.11 11.67 4.32
CA SER A 79 -34.46 11.38 4.79
C SER A 79 -35.52 11.98 3.86
N ALA A 80 -36.58 11.21 3.62
CA ALA A 80 -37.78 11.66 2.91
C ALA A 80 -39.02 11.29 3.71
N GLN A 81 -39.71 12.29 4.26
CA GLN A 81 -40.91 12.13 5.07
C GLN A 81 -42.06 12.98 4.49
N GLY A 82 -43.04 12.31 3.91
CA GLY A 82 -44.02 13.01 3.10
C GLY A 82 -43.32 13.76 1.96
N GLN A 83 -43.62 15.03 1.79
CA GLN A 83 -42.95 15.88 0.78
C GLN A 83 -41.63 16.50 1.25
N LYS A 84 -41.24 16.32 2.50
CA LYS A 84 -39.98 16.88 3.02
C LYS A 84 -38.82 16.00 2.69
N VAL A 85 -37.80 16.57 2.06
CA VAL A 85 -36.55 15.91 1.68
C VAL A 85 -35.40 16.64 2.36
N ARG A 86 -34.56 15.88 3.07
CA ARG A 86 -33.36 16.40 3.73
C ARG A 86 -32.18 15.49 3.47
N PHE A 87 -31.02 16.07 3.19
CA PHE A 87 -29.75 15.31 3.14
C PHE A 87 -28.58 16.13 3.70
N GLU A 88 -27.57 15.42 4.14
CA GLU A 88 -26.37 15.99 4.74
C GLU A 88 -25.11 15.48 4.06
N ILE A 89 -24.07 16.34 4.04
CA ILE A 89 -22.70 16.01 3.63
C ILE A 89 -21.76 16.47 4.75
N THR A 90 -21.51 15.59 5.71
CA THR A 90 -20.69 15.89 6.90
C THR A 90 -19.29 16.36 6.54
N GLN A 91 -18.72 15.82 5.46
CA GLN A 91 -17.37 16.14 5.00
C GLN A 91 -17.14 17.65 4.74
N ILE A 92 -18.20 18.36 4.33
CA ILE A 92 -18.13 19.79 4.05
C ILE A 92 -19.07 20.61 4.97
N GLY A 93 -19.70 19.98 5.96
CA GLY A 93 -20.67 20.62 6.85
C GLY A 93 -21.90 21.15 6.12
N GLY A 94 -22.29 20.49 5.01
CA GLY A 94 -23.41 20.89 4.16
C GLY A 94 -24.71 20.19 4.54
N VAL A 95 -25.82 20.93 4.53
CA VAL A 95 -27.17 20.43 4.78
C VAL A 95 -28.12 21.00 3.74
N TYR A 96 -28.92 20.15 3.15
CA TYR A 96 -30.03 20.54 2.27
C TYR A 96 -31.36 20.18 2.91
N GLU A 97 -32.29 21.11 2.83
CA GLU A 97 -33.68 20.92 3.23
C GLU A 97 -34.60 21.46 2.12
N GLY A 98 -35.52 20.61 1.64
CA GLY A 98 -36.40 20.96 0.55
C GLY A 98 -37.77 20.29 0.63
N THR A 99 -38.67 20.72 -0.25
CA THR A 99 -40.04 20.21 -0.38
C THR A 99 -40.22 19.68 -1.80
N LEU A 100 -40.62 18.44 -1.93
CA LEU A 100 -40.96 17.80 -3.19
C LEU A 100 -42.29 18.34 -3.73
N SER A 101 -42.35 18.65 -5.00
CA SER A 101 -43.59 19.07 -5.70
C SER A 101 -44.59 17.91 -5.84
N ASP A 102 -45.87 18.25 -5.96
CA ASP A 102 -46.96 17.25 -6.08
C ASP A 102 -46.80 16.35 -7.32
N ASP A 103 -46.18 16.83 -8.38
CA ASP A 103 -45.87 16.06 -9.60
C ASP A 103 -44.62 15.26 -9.48
N HIS A 104 -43.92 15.27 -8.33
CA HIS A 104 -42.66 14.59 -8.02
C HIS A 104 -41.50 14.90 -8.98
N LYS A 105 -41.53 16.08 -9.66
CA LYS A 105 -40.52 16.46 -10.64
C LYS A 105 -39.55 17.49 -10.14
N GLN A 106 -39.84 18.17 -9.03
CA GLN A 106 -39.00 19.22 -8.45
C GLN A 106 -38.89 19.06 -6.93
N ILE A 107 -37.69 19.34 -6.38
CA ILE A 107 -37.49 19.57 -4.95
C ILE A 107 -36.99 20.99 -4.80
N ARG A 108 -37.76 21.83 -4.16
CA ARG A 108 -37.43 23.26 -3.89
C ARG A 108 -36.93 23.38 -2.47
N GLY A 109 -35.69 23.88 -2.32
CA GLY A 109 -35.09 23.90 -1.01
C GLY A 109 -33.94 24.88 -0.86
N THR A 110 -33.26 24.74 0.26
CA THR A 110 -32.16 25.62 0.67
C THR A 110 -30.96 24.74 1.03
N TRP A 111 -29.83 25.16 0.53
CA TRP A 111 -28.52 24.64 0.93
C TRP A 111 -27.90 25.50 2.01
N THR A 112 -27.45 24.93 3.10
CA THR A 112 -26.75 25.56 4.20
C THR A 112 -25.41 24.93 4.42
N GLN A 113 -24.37 25.74 4.54
CA GLN A 113 -23.00 25.26 4.82
C GLN A 113 -22.31 26.26 5.75
N ALA A 114 -21.39 25.78 6.61
CA ALA A 114 -20.66 26.65 7.54
C ALA A 114 -19.94 27.78 6.80
N ASN A 115 -20.01 28.99 7.33
CA ASN A 115 -19.39 30.20 6.79
C ASN A 115 -19.92 30.69 5.42
N VAL A 116 -21.04 30.13 4.94
CA VAL A 116 -21.71 30.58 3.71
C VAL A 116 -23.16 30.90 4.03
N PRO A 117 -23.72 32.05 3.61
CA PRO A 117 -25.15 32.32 3.77
C PRO A 117 -25.99 31.22 3.11
N PRO A 118 -27.16 30.88 3.69
CA PRO A 118 -28.06 29.92 3.09
C PRO A 118 -28.41 30.29 1.66
N GLN A 119 -28.34 29.35 0.74
CA GLN A 119 -28.56 29.56 -0.69
C GLN A 119 -29.72 28.72 -1.21
N PRO A 120 -30.58 29.25 -2.09
CA PRO A 120 -31.63 28.47 -2.72
C PRO A 120 -30.99 27.42 -3.63
N LEU A 121 -31.46 26.18 -3.49
CA LEU A 121 -31.07 25.05 -4.38
C LEU A 121 -32.37 24.33 -4.80
N ASN A 122 -32.75 24.49 -6.04
CA ASN A 122 -33.89 23.80 -6.61
C ASN A 122 -33.35 22.64 -7.45
N LEU A 123 -33.83 21.44 -7.16
CA LEU A 123 -33.47 20.21 -7.84
C LEU A 123 -34.61 19.80 -8.76
N THR A 124 -34.31 19.52 -10.00
CA THR A 124 -35.24 19.01 -11.01
C THR A 124 -34.90 17.56 -11.30
N ARG A 125 -35.89 16.68 -11.29
CA ARG A 125 -35.70 15.26 -11.61
C ARG A 125 -35.18 15.17 -13.04
N SER A 126 -34.03 14.56 -13.22
CA SER A 126 -33.48 14.27 -14.54
C SER A 126 -34.31 13.15 -15.19
N GLU A 127 -34.91 13.43 -16.33
CA GLU A 127 -35.55 12.37 -17.13
C GLU A 127 -34.42 11.55 -17.78
N ALA A 128 -33.82 10.64 -17.00
CA ALA A 128 -33.26 9.44 -17.61
C ALA A 128 -34.46 8.65 -18.10
N ALA A 129 -34.47 8.26 -19.38
CA ALA A 129 -35.56 7.60 -20.07
C ALA A 129 -36.38 6.71 -19.14
N ALA A 130 -37.65 7.06 -18.94
CA ALA A 130 -38.61 6.29 -18.17
C ALA A 130 -38.80 4.96 -18.86
N THR A 131 -38.10 3.95 -18.46
CA THR A 131 -38.52 2.56 -18.66
C THR A 131 -39.68 2.32 -17.69
N THR A 132 -40.86 2.34 -18.25
CA THR A 132 -42.14 1.90 -17.68
C THR A 132 -41.95 0.72 -16.74
N SER A 133 -42.34 0.91 -15.46
CA SER A 133 -42.60 -0.18 -14.54
C SER A 133 -43.83 -0.98 -15.03
N ALA A 134 -43.61 -1.88 -15.93
CA ALA A 134 -44.50 -2.99 -16.14
C ALA A 134 -44.09 -4.09 -15.17
N SER A 135 -44.97 -4.46 -14.25
CA SER A 135 -44.87 -5.68 -13.47
C SER A 135 -44.76 -6.86 -14.45
N ASN A 136 -43.52 -7.31 -14.63
CA ASN A 136 -43.27 -8.61 -15.27
C ASN A 136 -42.32 -9.37 -14.34
N THR A 137 -42.88 -10.41 -13.74
CA THR A 137 -42.16 -11.65 -13.46
C THR A 137 -41.60 -12.15 -14.78
N ALA A 138 -40.45 -11.64 -15.18
CA ALA A 138 -39.70 -12.15 -16.32
C ALA A 138 -38.33 -12.56 -15.80
N ALA A 139 -37.99 -13.79 -16.12
CA ALA A 139 -36.66 -14.35 -15.94
C ALA A 139 -35.61 -13.33 -16.34
N SER A 140 -34.62 -13.08 -15.44
CA SER A 140 -33.44 -12.29 -15.72
C SER A 140 -32.70 -12.92 -16.90
N GLY A 141 -32.87 -12.36 -18.08
CA GLY A 141 -31.97 -12.61 -19.19
C GLY A 141 -30.55 -12.20 -18.79
N PRO A 142 -29.54 -12.80 -19.41
CA PRO A 142 -28.16 -12.46 -19.09
C PRO A 142 -27.93 -10.95 -19.27
N LYS A 143 -27.46 -10.26 -18.21
CA LYS A 143 -27.02 -8.88 -18.31
C LYS A 143 -25.92 -8.82 -19.37
N GLU A 144 -26.00 -7.90 -20.32
CA GLU A 144 -24.98 -7.72 -21.34
C GLU A 144 -23.63 -7.43 -20.66
N LYS A 145 -22.55 -8.05 -21.15
CA LYS A 145 -21.21 -7.79 -20.67
C LYS A 145 -20.85 -6.32 -20.89
N PRO A 146 -20.29 -5.62 -19.90
CA PRO A 146 -19.77 -4.30 -20.15
C PRO A 146 -18.68 -4.37 -21.23
N ILE A 147 -18.68 -3.41 -22.14
CA ILE A 147 -17.72 -3.35 -23.26
C ILE A 147 -16.31 -3.13 -22.76
N ILE A 148 -16.14 -2.52 -21.57
CA ILE A 148 -14.87 -2.22 -20.92
C ILE A 148 -14.88 -2.67 -19.46
N VAL A 149 -13.74 -3.15 -18.99
CA VAL A 149 -13.49 -3.40 -17.57
C VAL A 149 -12.95 -2.09 -16.97
N PRO A 150 -13.69 -1.43 -16.09
CA PRO A 150 -13.38 -0.06 -15.68
C PRO A 150 -12.35 -0.02 -14.54
N ILE A 151 -11.16 -0.54 -14.78
CA ILE A 151 -9.98 -0.43 -13.90
C ILE A 151 -8.85 0.24 -14.67
N ASP A 152 -8.08 1.08 -13.98
CA ASP A 152 -6.81 1.60 -14.47
C ASP A 152 -5.66 0.84 -13.83
N VAL A 153 -4.68 0.44 -14.64
CA VAL A 153 -3.54 -0.38 -14.17
C VAL A 153 -2.26 0.27 -14.60
N THR A 154 -1.41 0.61 -13.63
CA THR A 154 -0.10 1.20 -13.89
C THR A 154 1.01 0.39 -13.23
N VAL A 155 2.18 0.37 -13.87
CA VAL A 155 3.42 -0.21 -13.34
C VAL A 155 4.44 0.91 -13.19
N PRO A 156 4.70 1.41 -11.97
CA PRO A 156 5.59 2.57 -11.77
C PRO A 156 7.01 2.34 -12.26
N ILE A 157 7.51 1.13 -12.13
CA ILE A 157 8.85 0.73 -12.60
C ILE A 157 8.81 -0.65 -13.24
N ALA A 158 9.35 -0.74 -14.46
CA ALA A 158 9.47 -2.01 -15.15
C ALA A 158 10.44 -2.96 -14.43
N PRO A 159 10.11 -4.27 -14.29
CA PRO A 159 10.96 -5.21 -13.60
C PRO A 159 12.30 -5.39 -14.29
N THR A 160 13.36 -5.54 -13.49
CA THR A 160 14.66 -6.02 -13.94
C THR A 160 14.80 -7.47 -13.48
N ALA A 161 15.05 -8.40 -14.42
CA ALA A 161 15.25 -9.79 -14.10
C ALA A 161 16.57 -9.98 -13.33
N PHE A 162 16.52 -10.68 -12.21
CA PHE A 162 17.67 -10.99 -11.37
C PHE A 162 17.65 -12.45 -10.89
N LYS A 163 18.81 -12.97 -10.54
CA LYS A 163 18.95 -14.33 -10.01
C LYS A 163 19.02 -14.31 -8.49
N ALA A 164 18.24 -15.17 -7.84
CA ALA A 164 18.29 -15.46 -6.41
C ALA A 164 17.79 -16.90 -6.18
N ASP A 165 18.25 -17.58 -5.13
CA ASP A 165 17.84 -18.94 -4.79
C ASP A 165 17.86 -19.91 -6.02
N GLY A 166 18.88 -19.77 -6.86
CA GLY A 166 19.07 -20.57 -8.08
C GLY A 166 18.10 -20.23 -9.23
N LYS A 167 17.11 -19.35 -9.04
CA LYS A 167 16.04 -19.03 -10.00
C LYS A 167 16.10 -17.58 -10.46
N MET A 168 15.35 -17.27 -11.50
CA MET A 168 15.15 -15.90 -11.97
C MET A 168 13.90 -15.30 -11.36
N HIS A 169 13.95 -14.02 -11.02
CA HIS A 169 12.83 -13.30 -10.40
C HIS A 169 12.55 -11.99 -11.13
N LEU A 170 11.24 -11.66 -11.21
CA LEU A 170 10.73 -10.35 -11.61
C LEU A 170 9.97 -9.77 -10.43
N VAL A 171 10.44 -8.64 -9.91
CA VAL A 171 9.87 -7.99 -8.71
C VAL A 171 9.48 -6.55 -9.07
N TYR A 172 8.20 -6.24 -8.92
CA TYR A 172 7.60 -4.95 -9.30
C TYR A 172 6.22 -4.80 -8.65
N GLU A 173 5.54 -3.68 -8.87
CA GLU A 173 4.20 -3.41 -8.36
C GLU A 173 3.22 -3.12 -9.49
N LEU A 174 1.97 -3.58 -9.32
CA LEU A 174 0.82 -3.07 -10.07
C LEU A 174 0.04 -2.11 -9.16
N HIS A 175 -0.24 -0.93 -9.65
CA HIS A 175 -1.18 -0.01 -9.02
C HIS A 175 -2.49 -0.10 -9.79
N ILE A 176 -3.56 -0.56 -9.14
CA ILE A 176 -4.86 -0.79 -9.74
C ILE A 176 -5.87 0.16 -9.10
N VAL A 177 -6.56 0.94 -9.90
CA VAL A 177 -7.61 1.88 -9.46
C VAL A 177 -8.94 1.40 -10.00
N ASN A 178 -9.97 1.34 -9.14
CA ASN A 178 -11.34 1.12 -9.56
C ASN A 178 -11.94 2.42 -10.10
N MET A 179 -12.12 2.51 -11.41
CA MET A 179 -12.70 3.66 -12.12
C MET A 179 -14.22 3.54 -12.30
N SER A 180 -14.86 2.49 -11.74
CA SER A 180 -16.29 2.27 -11.83
C SER A 180 -17.06 2.94 -10.68
N PRO A 181 -18.39 3.15 -10.83
CA PRO A 181 -19.25 3.57 -9.72
C PRO A 181 -19.67 2.41 -8.80
N TRP A 182 -19.17 1.20 -9.00
CA TRP A 182 -19.51 0.00 -8.21
C TRP A 182 -18.27 -0.53 -7.48
N ASP A 183 -18.52 -1.35 -6.46
CA ASP A 183 -17.44 -2.14 -5.85
C ASP A 183 -16.84 -3.09 -6.89
N CYS A 184 -15.52 -3.17 -6.92
CA CYS A 184 -14.74 -4.06 -7.76
C CYS A 184 -13.95 -5.01 -6.88
N ILE A 185 -14.11 -6.31 -7.07
CA ILE A 185 -13.35 -7.33 -6.34
C ILE A 185 -12.30 -7.91 -7.28
N LEU A 186 -11.04 -7.77 -6.94
CA LEU A 186 -9.94 -8.39 -7.67
C LEU A 186 -9.89 -9.88 -7.32
N THR A 187 -10.14 -10.77 -8.30
CA THR A 187 -10.23 -12.21 -8.09
C THR A 187 -9.05 -12.99 -8.64
N GLY A 188 -8.34 -12.44 -9.64
CA GLY A 188 -7.19 -13.10 -10.24
C GLY A 188 -6.23 -12.17 -10.95
N ILE A 189 -4.96 -12.55 -10.97
CA ILE A 189 -3.91 -11.94 -11.80
C ILE A 189 -3.06 -13.05 -12.41
N GLU A 190 -2.97 -13.06 -13.72
CA GLU A 190 -2.07 -13.92 -14.47
C GLU A 190 -0.98 -13.07 -15.12
N VAL A 191 0.25 -13.55 -15.10
CA VAL A 191 1.40 -12.95 -15.79
C VAL A 191 1.71 -13.77 -17.03
N ILE A 192 1.72 -13.14 -18.19
CA ILE A 192 1.79 -13.79 -19.49
C ILE A 192 2.93 -13.17 -20.30
N ALA A 193 3.67 -13.96 -21.06
CA ALA A 193 4.51 -13.43 -22.12
C ALA A 193 3.63 -13.11 -23.34
N PRO A 194 3.79 -11.94 -24.00
CA PRO A 194 2.98 -11.57 -25.15
C PRO A 194 2.96 -12.66 -26.22
N GLY A 195 1.75 -13.07 -26.62
CA GLY A 195 1.54 -14.13 -27.64
C GLY A 195 1.70 -15.57 -27.12
N ALA A 196 2.04 -15.78 -25.84
CA ALA A 196 2.08 -17.11 -25.25
C ALA A 196 0.68 -17.57 -24.83
N SER A 197 0.43 -18.87 -24.95
CA SER A 197 -0.80 -19.49 -24.45
C SER A 197 -0.73 -19.85 -22.96
N ASN A 198 0.47 -20.01 -22.42
CA ASN A 198 0.70 -20.36 -21.03
C ASN A 198 1.09 -19.12 -20.23
N PHE A 199 0.65 -19.04 -18.99
CA PHE A 199 1.07 -18.00 -18.06
C PHE A 199 2.37 -18.39 -17.32
N LEU A 200 3.18 -17.36 -17.02
CA LEU A 200 4.40 -17.48 -16.20
C LEU A 200 4.05 -17.66 -14.72
N ALA A 201 2.98 -17.01 -14.29
CA ALA A 201 2.47 -17.10 -12.92
C ALA A 201 0.98 -16.80 -12.89
N SER A 202 0.26 -17.35 -11.90
CA SER A 202 -1.15 -17.07 -11.64
C SER A 202 -1.37 -16.94 -10.15
N PHE A 203 -2.10 -15.90 -9.75
CA PHE A 203 -2.37 -15.54 -8.35
C PHE A 203 -3.87 -15.33 -8.15
N SER A 204 -4.44 -15.98 -7.14
CA SER A 204 -5.86 -15.86 -6.77
C SER A 204 -6.05 -16.17 -5.29
N GLY A 205 -7.26 -15.93 -4.77
CA GLY A 205 -7.66 -16.27 -3.41
C GLY A 205 -6.70 -15.70 -2.33
N ALA A 206 -6.32 -16.53 -1.37
CA ALA A 206 -5.48 -16.13 -0.23
C ALA A 206 -4.07 -15.68 -0.66
N THR A 207 -3.51 -16.28 -1.71
CA THR A 207 -2.20 -15.87 -2.25
C THR A 207 -2.27 -14.45 -2.78
N LEU A 208 -3.26 -14.14 -3.62
CA LEU A 208 -3.46 -12.80 -4.14
C LEU A 208 -3.71 -11.80 -3.00
N GLU A 209 -4.60 -12.12 -2.05
CA GLU A 209 -4.91 -11.25 -0.90
C GLU A 209 -3.65 -10.91 -0.08
N GLY A 210 -2.73 -11.87 0.09
CA GLY A 210 -1.43 -11.67 0.75
C GLY A 210 -0.48 -10.74 -0.01
N MET A 211 -0.67 -10.60 -1.32
CA MET A 211 0.13 -9.71 -2.18
C MET A 211 -0.38 -8.27 -2.20
N LEU A 212 -1.57 -8.01 -1.67
CA LEU A 212 -2.22 -6.71 -1.76
C LEU A 212 -1.85 -5.80 -0.60
N GLU A 213 -1.78 -4.48 -0.89
CA GLU A 213 -1.76 -3.42 0.10
C GLU A 213 -2.66 -2.27 -0.35
N ARG A 214 -3.40 -1.68 0.59
CA ARG A 214 -4.26 -0.52 0.32
C ARG A 214 -3.76 0.67 1.14
N PRO A 215 -2.94 1.55 0.56
CA PRO A 215 -2.39 2.69 1.28
C PRO A 215 -3.49 3.52 1.95
N GLY A 216 -3.36 3.74 3.28
CA GLY A 216 -4.33 4.51 4.06
C GLY A 216 -5.64 3.77 4.40
N ILE A 217 -5.80 2.51 4.00
CA ILE A 217 -7.03 1.72 4.25
C ILE A 217 -6.66 0.42 4.96
N THR A 218 -7.26 0.18 6.12
CA THR A 218 -6.99 -1.04 6.94
C THR A 218 -8.11 -2.08 6.89
N VAL A 219 -9.15 -1.83 6.07
CA VAL A 219 -10.33 -2.72 6.00
C VAL A 219 -10.06 -3.92 5.10
N LEU A 220 -10.47 -5.10 5.53
CA LEU A 220 -10.41 -6.36 4.76
C LEU A 220 -11.77 -6.68 4.12
N PRO A 221 -11.78 -7.42 2.99
CA PRO A 221 -10.62 -7.88 2.22
C PRO A 221 -9.97 -6.76 1.42
N LYS A 222 -8.64 -6.81 1.24
CA LYS A 222 -7.87 -5.83 0.47
C LYS A 222 -8.22 -5.88 -1.02
N SER A 223 -8.66 -7.03 -1.52
CA SER A 223 -9.12 -7.26 -2.89
C SER A 223 -10.42 -6.54 -3.26
N LYS A 224 -11.20 -6.06 -2.26
CA LYS A 224 -12.42 -5.31 -2.49
C LYS A 224 -12.15 -3.81 -2.60
N LEU A 225 -12.29 -3.25 -3.78
CA LEU A 225 -12.04 -1.85 -4.11
C LEU A 225 -13.37 -1.11 -4.28
N SER A 226 -13.65 -0.19 -3.40
CA SER A 226 -14.77 0.75 -3.58
C SER A 226 -14.50 1.73 -4.72
N PRO A 227 -15.50 2.40 -5.28
CA PRO A 227 -15.34 3.40 -6.34
C PRO A 227 -14.23 4.42 -6.02
N GLY A 228 -13.35 4.67 -6.99
CA GLY A 228 -12.25 5.63 -6.90
C GLY A 228 -11.10 5.21 -5.95
N THR A 229 -11.14 4.02 -5.36
CA THR A 229 -10.05 3.54 -4.50
C THR A 229 -9.04 2.71 -5.26
N ASN A 230 -7.82 2.62 -4.71
CA ASN A 230 -6.71 1.86 -5.29
C ASN A 230 -6.26 0.70 -4.41
N VAL A 231 -5.53 -0.21 -5.05
CA VAL A 231 -4.74 -1.25 -4.40
C VAL A 231 -3.37 -1.33 -5.07
N VAL A 232 -2.35 -1.63 -4.29
CA VAL A 232 -1.01 -1.98 -4.79
C VAL A 232 -0.83 -3.47 -4.67
N VAL A 233 -0.47 -4.12 -5.78
CA VAL A 233 -0.17 -5.54 -5.83
C VAL A 233 1.34 -5.70 -5.88
N PHE A 234 1.91 -6.32 -4.87
CA PHE A 234 3.34 -6.59 -4.81
C PHE A 234 3.64 -7.89 -5.56
N MET A 235 4.08 -7.75 -6.80
CA MET A 235 4.37 -8.87 -7.69
C MET A 235 5.73 -9.47 -7.39
N TRP A 236 5.79 -10.80 -7.28
CA TRP A 236 7.00 -11.59 -7.21
C TRP A 236 6.83 -12.82 -8.09
N VAL A 237 7.36 -12.74 -9.30
CA VAL A 237 7.26 -13.82 -10.31
C VAL A 237 8.57 -14.57 -10.34
N THR A 238 8.50 -15.89 -10.16
CA THR A 238 9.66 -16.79 -10.19
C THR A 238 9.66 -17.58 -11.48
N ILE A 239 10.80 -17.65 -12.14
CA ILE A 239 11.03 -18.34 -13.41
C ILE A 239 12.21 -19.30 -13.21
N ASP A 240 12.04 -20.57 -13.52
CA ASP A 240 13.01 -21.59 -13.16
C ASP A 240 14.37 -21.43 -13.89
N ARG A 241 14.37 -20.96 -15.13
CA ARG A 241 15.59 -20.84 -15.94
C ARG A 241 15.71 -19.44 -16.57
N LYS A 242 16.95 -19.00 -16.72
CA LYS A 242 17.27 -17.70 -17.32
C LYS A 242 16.76 -17.57 -18.77
N GLU A 243 16.82 -18.66 -19.53
CA GLU A 243 16.40 -18.72 -20.93
C GLU A 243 14.88 -18.53 -21.11
N ASP A 244 14.11 -18.81 -20.05
CA ASP A 244 12.66 -18.68 -20.05
C ASP A 244 12.19 -17.27 -19.66
N VAL A 245 13.11 -16.35 -19.31
CA VAL A 245 12.77 -14.96 -19.02
C VAL A 245 12.37 -14.23 -20.29
N PRO A 246 11.10 -13.80 -20.44
CA PRO A 246 10.64 -13.14 -21.67
C PRO A 246 11.17 -11.71 -21.77
N ALA A 247 11.25 -11.19 -22.97
CA ALA A 247 11.62 -9.80 -23.21
C ALA A 247 10.53 -8.80 -22.75
N ALA A 248 9.28 -9.26 -22.66
CA ALA A 248 8.16 -8.49 -22.14
C ALA A 248 7.15 -9.40 -21.43
N ILE A 249 6.40 -8.81 -20.50
CA ILE A 249 5.27 -9.45 -19.82
C ILE A 249 4.03 -8.58 -19.96
N GLN A 250 2.87 -9.17 -19.84
CA GLN A 250 1.59 -8.49 -19.70
C GLN A 250 0.76 -9.20 -18.61
N HIS A 251 -0.29 -8.54 -18.15
CA HIS A 251 -1.12 -9.06 -17.08
C HIS A 251 -2.55 -9.26 -17.59
N ARG A 252 -3.12 -10.44 -17.29
CA ARG A 252 -4.57 -10.62 -17.36
C ARG A 252 -5.11 -10.47 -15.95
N ILE A 253 -5.95 -9.45 -15.77
CA ILE A 253 -6.53 -9.10 -14.47
C ILE A 253 -8.01 -9.46 -14.52
N THR A 254 -8.45 -10.27 -13.55
CA THR A 254 -9.84 -10.74 -13.43
C THR A 254 -10.49 -10.08 -12.24
N VAL A 255 -11.69 -9.55 -12.46
CA VAL A 255 -12.45 -8.81 -11.43
C VAL A 255 -13.92 -9.24 -11.46
N LYS A 256 -14.56 -9.17 -10.28
CA LYS A 256 -16.00 -9.19 -10.12
C LYS A 256 -16.48 -7.77 -9.87
N LEU A 257 -17.42 -7.28 -10.69
CA LEU A 257 -17.86 -5.89 -10.68
C LEU A 257 -19.31 -5.79 -10.16
N GLY A 258 -19.52 -5.19 -8.98
CA GLY A 258 -20.84 -5.00 -8.37
C GLY A 258 -21.66 -6.29 -8.36
N ASP A 259 -22.91 -6.20 -8.80
CA ASP A 259 -23.84 -7.33 -8.92
C ASP A 259 -23.76 -8.04 -10.28
N TYR A 260 -22.74 -7.72 -11.10
CA TYR A 260 -22.57 -8.38 -12.39
C TYR A 260 -22.30 -9.88 -12.18
N PRO A 261 -23.03 -10.78 -12.86
CA PRO A 261 -23.02 -12.21 -12.54
C PRO A 261 -21.73 -12.93 -12.94
N GLU A 262 -21.01 -12.41 -13.95
CA GLU A 262 -19.81 -13.02 -14.48
C GLU A 262 -18.57 -12.26 -14.01
N GLU A 263 -17.44 -12.95 -13.94
CA GLU A 263 -16.14 -12.30 -13.83
C GLU A 263 -15.72 -11.68 -15.16
N LEU A 264 -15.09 -10.53 -15.09
CA LEU A 264 -14.59 -9.77 -16.23
C LEU A 264 -13.08 -9.80 -16.22
N SER A 265 -12.45 -9.91 -17.37
CA SER A 265 -11.00 -9.87 -17.48
C SER A 265 -10.53 -8.82 -18.47
N VAL A 266 -9.39 -8.18 -18.17
CA VAL A 266 -8.69 -7.25 -19.05
C VAL A 266 -7.23 -7.63 -19.13
N GLU A 267 -6.64 -7.47 -20.31
CA GLU A 267 -5.19 -7.60 -20.51
C GLU A 267 -4.54 -6.22 -20.56
N THR A 268 -3.42 -6.06 -19.86
CA THR A 268 -2.63 -4.83 -19.91
C THR A 268 -1.76 -4.78 -21.16
N ASP A 269 -1.26 -3.59 -21.49
CA ASP A 269 -0.22 -3.46 -22.51
C ASP A 269 1.05 -4.21 -22.09
N PRO A 270 1.85 -4.70 -23.06
CA PRO A 270 3.12 -5.34 -22.79
C PRO A 270 4.11 -4.42 -22.08
N LEU A 271 4.69 -4.90 -21.00
CA LEU A 271 5.72 -4.25 -20.20
C LEU A 271 7.08 -4.87 -20.50
N THR A 272 8.05 -4.09 -20.89
CA THR A 272 9.42 -4.56 -21.16
C THR A 272 10.08 -5.08 -19.87
N VAL A 273 10.64 -6.27 -19.93
CA VAL A 273 11.51 -6.82 -18.89
C VAL A 273 12.94 -6.34 -19.13
N ARG A 274 13.51 -5.65 -18.14
CA ARG A 274 14.91 -5.21 -18.18
C ARG A 274 15.82 -6.38 -17.78
N THR A 275 17.01 -6.42 -18.33
CA THR A 275 18.04 -7.40 -18.03
C THR A 275 19.32 -6.73 -17.54
N GLY A 276 20.24 -7.51 -16.94
CA GLY A 276 21.53 -7.00 -16.53
C GLY A 276 21.48 -6.12 -15.29
N PRO A 277 21.00 -6.64 -14.13
CA PRO A 277 21.15 -5.95 -12.87
C PRO A 277 22.62 -5.66 -12.60
N ILE A 278 22.89 -4.57 -11.84
CA ILE A 278 24.27 -4.20 -11.53
C ILE A 278 24.95 -5.28 -10.69
N VAL A 279 26.22 -5.55 -10.98
CA VAL A 279 27.08 -6.47 -10.20
C VAL A 279 27.98 -5.64 -9.30
N ILE A 280 27.92 -5.91 -8.01
CA ILE A 280 28.68 -5.21 -6.97
C ILE A 280 29.39 -6.19 -6.06
N THR A 281 30.49 -5.79 -5.43
CA THR A 281 31.09 -6.61 -4.37
C THR A 281 30.29 -6.52 -3.07
N PRO A 282 30.38 -7.52 -2.17
CA PRO A 282 29.72 -7.41 -0.86
C PRO A 282 30.13 -6.17 -0.08
N PRO A 283 29.19 -5.56 0.66
CA PRO A 283 29.47 -4.38 1.50
C PRO A 283 30.20 -4.73 2.82
N LEU A 284 30.36 -6.02 3.11
CA LEU A 284 30.92 -6.61 4.33
C LEU A 284 31.85 -7.76 4.01
N ARG A 285 32.58 -8.25 5.02
CA ARG A 285 33.50 -9.40 4.93
C ARG A 285 33.23 -10.43 6.01
N GLY A 286 33.62 -11.67 5.75
CA GLY A 286 33.58 -12.77 6.72
C GLY A 286 32.27 -13.53 6.70
N ASP A 287 32.02 -14.26 7.73
CA ASP A 287 30.98 -15.29 7.85
C ASP A 287 29.82 -14.88 8.74
N HIS A 288 28.79 -15.72 8.75
CA HIS A 288 27.60 -15.65 9.61
C HIS A 288 26.76 -14.35 9.47
N TRP A 289 26.80 -13.75 8.28
CA TRP A 289 25.94 -12.59 7.99
C TRP A 289 24.53 -13.04 7.56
N VAL A 290 23.52 -12.59 8.27
CA VAL A 290 22.12 -12.85 7.93
C VAL A 290 21.57 -11.72 7.07
N ALA A 291 20.91 -12.07 5.99
CA ALA A 291 20.16 -11.16 5.15
C ALA A 291 18.78 -10.87 5.78
N ALA A 292 18.78 -10.25 6.98
CA ALA A 292 17.55 -9.93 7.70
C ALA A 292 16.75 -8.84 6.96
N ASN A 293 15.41 -8.88 7.04
CA ASN A 293 14.51 -8.04 6.24
C ASN A 293 14.90 -7.99 4.75
N GLY A 294 15.54 -9.05 4.27
CA GLY A 294 16.08 -9.14 2.93
C GLY A 294 15.02 -9.25 1.83
N PRO A 295 15.43 -9.45 0.58
CA PRO A 295 14.50 -9.53 -0.53
C PRO A 295 13.53 -10.70 -0.40
N SER A 296 12.27 -10.38 -0.13
CA SER A 296 11.11 -11.29 -0.12
C SER A 296 9.85 -10.49 -0.42
N ASN A 297 8.74 -11.15 -0.75
CA ASN A 297 7.49 -10.43 -1.03
C ASN A 297 6.77 -9.93 0.25
N THR A 298 7.23 -10.35 1.43
CA THR A 298 6.65 -10.04 2.75
C THR A 298 7.51 -9.13 3.60
N SER A 299 8.77 -8.93 3.22
CA SER A 299 9.73 -8.07 3.93
C SER A 299 9.18 -6.66 4.16
N GLY A 300 9.45 -6.10 5.33
CA GLY A 300 9.10 -4.72 5.67
C GLY A 300 9.70 -3.71 4.68
N HIS A 301 10.91 -3.93 4.22
CA HIS A 301 11.58 -3.12 3.20
C HIS A 301 10.83 -3.15 1.86
N ARG A 302 10.42 -4.34 1.41
CA ARG A 302 9.66 -4.54 0.18
C ARG A 302 8.32 -3.84 0.22
N ARG A 303 7.67 -3.78 1.38
CA ARG A 303 6.35 -3.18 1.60
C ARG A 303 6.39 -1.68 1.94
N ALA A 304 7.57 -1.09 2.06
CA ALA A 304 7.74 0.32 2.39
C ALA A 304 7.49 1.23 1.18
N LEU A 305 6.25 1.31 0.73
CA LEU A 305 5.80 2.28 -0.28
C LEU A 305 5.60 3.63 0.40
N ILE A 306 6.48 4.59 0.11
CA ILE A 306 6.52 5.89 0.80
C ILE A 306 6.27 7.02 -0.21
N PRO A 307 5.31 7.93 0.06
CA PRO A 307 5.10 9.11 -0.78
C PRO A 307 6.14 10.18 -0.48
N ILE A 308 7.03 10.42 -1.42
CA ILE A 308 8.05 11.49 -1.36
C ILE A 308 7.87 12.40 -2.56
N ASN A 309 7.78 13.71 -2.33
CA ASN A 309 7.64 14.72 -3.38
C ASN A 309 6.51 14.43 -4.39
N GLY A 310 5.38 13.92 -3.90
CA GLY A 310 4.19 13.62 -4.72
C GLY A 310 4.28 12.32 -5.52
N ARG A 311 5.30 11.49 -5.29
CA ARG A 311 5.44 10.16 -5.90
C ARG A 311 5.57 9.09 -4.82
N ALA A 312 4.82 8.01 -4.96
CA ALA A 312 4.98 6.83 -4.12
C ALA A 312 6.11 5.97 -4.71
N VAL A 313 7.14 5.71 -3.90
CA VAL A 313 8.36 4.98 -4.29
C VAL A 313 8.73 3.92 -3.26
N ILE A 314 9.48 2.91 -3.67
CA ILE A 314 10.03 1.87 -2.78
C ILE A 314 11.55 1.84 -2.95
N SER A 315 12.25 2.72 -2.25
CA SER A 315 13.72 2.77 -2.29
C SER A 315 14.36 1.50 -1.73
N GLN A 316 13.72 0.87 -0.76
CA GLN A 316 14.21 -0.31 -0.05
C GLN A 316 13.73 -1.64 -0.67
N ARG A 317 13.25 -1.66 -1.94
CA ARG A 317 12.69 -2.85 -2.60
C ARG A 317 13.59 -4.09 -2.52
N PHE A 318 14.91 -3.91 -2.53
CA PHE A 318 15.93 -4.96 -2.45
C PHE A 318 16.93 -4.71 -1.31
N ALA A 319 16.50 -3.97 -0.29
CA ALA A 319 17.35 -3.70 0.87
C ALA A 319 17.56 -4.94 1.73
N ILE A 320 18.71 -4.99 2.39
CA ILE A 320 19.07 -6.02 3.35
C ILE A 320 19.59 -5.32 4.61
N ASP A 321 19.11 -5.75 5.78
CA ASP A 321 19.67 -5.45 7.08
C ASP A 321 20.67 -6.55 7.45
N TRP A 322 21.95 -6.26 7.29
CA TRP A 322 23.00 -7.22 7.58
C TRP A 322 23.29 -7.29 9.07
N VAL A 323 22.74 -8.30 9.75
CA VAL A 323 23.10 -8.67 11.13
C VAL A 323 24.12 -9.80 11.14
N LYS A 324 24.90 -9.93 12.20
CA LYS A 324 25.91 -10.99 12.31
C LYS A 324 25.61 -11.91 13.47
N LEU A 325 25.67 -13.24 13.25
CA LEU A 325 25.47 -14.24 14.29
C LEU A 325 26.79 -14.69 14.91
N GLY A 326 26.73 -15.01 16.20
CA GLY A 326 27.74 -15.80 16.87
C GLY A 326 27.45 -17.30 16.74
N ASP A 327 28.37 -18.12 17.26
CA ASP A 327 28.27 -19.58 17.24
C ASP A 327 27.04 -20.12 18.01
N ASP A 328 26.46 -19.31 18.87
CA ASP A 328 25.23 -19.66 19.62
C ASP A 328 23.93 -19.26 18.90
N GLY A 329 24.03 -18.71 17.71
CA GLY A 329 22.89 -18.26 16.87
C GLY A 329 22.25 -16.97 17.35
N LYS A 330 22.92 -16.19 18.17
CA LYS A 330 22.47 -14.86 18.60
C LYS A 330 23.24 -13.76 17.89
N THR A 331 22.63 -12.59 17.81
CA THR A 331 23.28 -11.40 17.25
C THR A 331 24.24 -10.72 18.25
N TYR A 332 24.21 -11.10 19.53
CA TYR A 332 25.00 -10.51 20.61
C TYR A 332 25.47 -11.53 21.63
N HIS A 333 26.47 -11.16 22.43
CA HIS A 333 26.90 -11.86 23.64
C HIS A 333 26.78 -10.94 24.88
N GLY A 334 26.60 -11.49 26.06
CA GLY A 334 26.54 -10.69 27.31
C GLY A 334 25.30 -9.77 27.39
N ASP A 335 25.50 -8.50 27.75
CA ASP A 335 24.41 -7.54 27.90
C ASP A 335 23.89 -7.05 26.55
N LYS A 336 22.63 -7.36 26.26
CA LYS A 336 21.93 -6.98 25.03
C LYS A 336 21.66 -5.47 24.89
N LEU A 337 21.84 -4.69 25.95
CA LEU A 337 21.67 -3.24 25.93
C LEU A 337 22.96 -2.48 25.58
N ASP A 338 24.09 -3.17 25.45
CA ASP A 338 25.35 -2.57 25.01
C ASP A 338 25.64 -2.93 23.54
N ASN A 339 25.71 -1.89 22.69
CA ASN A 339 26.04 -2.03 21.26
C ASN A 339 27.34 -2.84 21.03
N LYS A 340 28.34 -2.72 21.91
CA LYS A 340 29.64 -3.39 21.77
C LYS A 340 29.57 -4.90 21.89
N ASN A 341 28.48 -5.41 22.45
CA ASN A 341 28.25 -6.84 22.60
C ASN A 341 27.64 -7.49 21.35
N TYR A 342 27.29 -6.70 20.32
CA TYR A 342 26.75 -7.21 19.07
C TYR A 342 27.87 -7.55 18.09
N TYR A 343 27.81 -8.74 17.47
CA TYR A 343 28.83 -9.22 16.54
C TYR A 343 28.99 -8.36 15.29
N ALA A 344 27.90 -7.69 14.84
CA ALA A 344 27.96 -6.74 13.73
C ALA A 344 28.61 -5.41 14.07
N PHE A 345 28.59 -4.99 15.35
CA PHE A 345 29.03 -3.67 15.77
C PHE A 345 30.53 -3.47 15.50
N GLY A 346 30.88 -2.39 14.83
CA GLY A 346 32.27 -2.06 14.51
C GLY A 346 32.82 -2.79 13.28
N SER A 347 32.03 -3.65 12.62
CA SER A 347 32.43 -4.24 11.35
C SER A 347 32.61 -3.15 10.28
N GLU A 348 33.56 -3.36 9.36
CA GLU A 348 33.87 -2.41 8.31
C GLU A 348 32.80 -2.40 7.22
N ALA A 349 32.19 -1.26 6.94
CA ALA A 349 31.35 -1.05 5.78
C ALA A 349 32.22 -0.67 4.57
N LEU A 350 32.12 -1.42 3.50
CA LEU A 350 33.02 -1.38 2.34
C LEU A 350 32.33 -0.81 1.10
N ALA A 351 33.05 0.02 0.35
CA ALA A 351 32.59 0.47 -0.97
C ALA A 351 32.40 -0.73 -1.92
N VAL A 352 31.17 -0.94 -2.39
CA VAL A 352 30.81 -2.10 -3.24
C VAL A 352 31.31 -1.97 -4.67
N ALA A 353 31.75 -0.79 -5.08
CA ALA A 353 32.28 -0.48 -6.40
C ALA A 353 33.15 0.78 -6.31
N ASP A 354 33.89 1.09 -7.35
CA ASP A 354 34.45 2.42 -7.54
C ASP A 354 33.31 3.44 -7.67
N GLY A 355 33.48 4.62 -7.08
CA GLY A 355 32.38 5.59 -7.11
C GLY A 355 32.77 6.95 -6.55
N ILE A 356 31.76 7.81 -6.49
CA ILE A 356 31.87 9.17 -5.92
C ILE A 356 30.87 9.28 -4.78
N VAL A 357 31.33 9.76 -3.62
CA VAL A 357 30.47 10.04 -2.47
C VAL A 357 29.55 11.21 -2.78
N THR A 358 28.25 10.99 -2.75
CA THR A 358 27.23 12.02 -3.03
C THR A 358 26.57 12.56 -1.78
N GLU A 359 26.55 11.78 -0.69
CA GLU A 359 25.96 12.19 0.58
C GLU A 359 26.71 11.56 1.75
N VAL A 360 26.86 12.34 2.82
CA VAL A 360 27.39 11.89 4.11
C VAL A 360 26.59 12.54 5.21
N LYS A 361 26.09 11.74 6.13
CA LYS A 361 25.50 12.16 7.40
C LYS A 361 26.28 11.56 8.54
N ASP A 362 26.74 12.36 9.49
CA ASP A 362 27.44 11.91 10.69
C ASP A 362 27.00 12.71 11.92
N GLY A 363 27.35 12.24 13.12
CA GLY A 363 27.07 12.90 14.38
C GLY A 363 25.74 12.52 15.04
N ILE A 364 24.93 11.65 14.45
CA ILE A 364 23.75 11.08 15.11
C ILE A 364 24.22 10.07 16.17
N PRO A 365 23.80 10.21 17.45
CA PRO A 365 24.25 9.32 18.52
C PRO A 365 23.69 7.89 18.37
N LEU A 366 24.40 6.93 18.98
CA LEU A 366 23.95 5.53 19.04
C LEU A 366 22.63 5.39 19.81
N ASN A 367 21.76 4.53 19.33
CA ASN A 367 20.61 4.03 20.09
C ASN A 367 21.08 3.04 21.15
N VAL A 368 20.27 2.84 22.20
CA VAL A 368 20.39 1.70 23.09
C VAL A 368 19.71 0.51 22.41
N PRO A 369 20.39 -0.63 22.17
CA PRO A 369 19.80 -1.77 21.48
C PRO A 369 18.56 -2.30 22.18
N GLY A 370 17.62 -2.85 21.41
CA GLY A 370 16.41 -3.52 21.94
C GLY A 370 15.35 -2.60 22.55
N LEU A 371 15.58 -1.29 22.66
CA LEU A 371 14.58 -0.34 23.11
C LEU A 371 13.75 0.19 21.93
N ALA A 372 12.48 0.48 22.21
CA ALA A 372 11.59 1.11 21.22
C ALA A 372 11.97 2.59 20.96
N SER A 373 12.60 3.27 21.95
CA SER A 373 13.05 4.66 21.82
C SER A 373 14.30 4.78 20.95
N ARG A 374 14.38 5.88 20.20
CA ARG A 374 15.57 6.25 19.42
C ARG A 374 16.28 7.43 20.06
N ALA A 375 17.60 7.52 19.86
CA ALA A 375 18.42 8.60 20.39
C ALA A 375 18.05 9.99 19.85
N VAL A 376 17.42 10.03 18.68
CA VAL A 376 16.87 11.24 18.04
C VAL A 376 15.48 10.99 17.50
N PRO A 377 14.62 12.01 17.31
CA PRO A 377 13.37 11.88 16.59
C PRO A 377 13.60 11.35 15.16
N ILE A 378 12.77 10.42 14.71
CA ILE A 378 12.86 9.85 13.36
C ILE A 378 12.13 10.75 12.39
N THR A 379 12.87 11.29 11.43
CA THR A 379 12.43 12.13 10.32
C THR A 379 13.07 11.64 9.02
N LEU A 380 12.74 12.21 7.88
CA LEU A 380 13.42 11.88 6.62
C LEU A 380 14.94 12.12 6.68
N ASP A 381 15.38 13.10 7.47
CA ASP A 381 16.79 13.45 7.65
C ASP A 381 17.54 12.51 8.60
N THR A 382 16.85 11.87 9.55
CA THR A 382 17.47 11.07 10.62
C THR A 382 17.20 9.57 10.51
N ILE A 383 16.30 9.15 9.62
CA ILE A 383 15.87 7.74 9.52
C ILE A 383 17.03 6.79 9.18
N GLY A 384 17.92 7.19 8.27
CA GLY A 384 19.11 6.41 7.90
C GLY A 384 20.24 6.44 8.94
N GLY A 385 20.08 7.23 10.03
CA GLY A 385 21.18 7.45 10.98
C GLY A 385 22.39 8.07 10.31
N ASN A 386 23.58 7.76 10.82
CA ASN A 386 24.82 8.10 10.13
C ASN A 386 24.96 7.22 8.89
N HIS A 387 25.21 7.84 7.74
CA HIS A 387 25.16 7.12 6.47
C HIS A 387 26.09 7.71 5.41
N VAL A 388 26.34 6.91 4.37
CA VAL A 388 27.05 7.30 3.16
C VAL A 388 26.25 6.88 1.95
N ILE A 389 26.16 7.72 0.92
CA ILE A 389 25.64 7.36 -0.41
C ILE A 389 26.76 7.50 -1.43
N LEU A 390 26.96 6.44 -2.23
CA LEU A 390 27.90 6.42 -3.34
C LEU A 390 27.17 6.42 -4.67
N ASN A 391 27.51 7.33 -5.57
CA ASN A 391 27.21 7.17 -6.99
C ASN A 391 28.22 6.19 -7.59
N ILE A 392 27.75 5.01 -7.98
CA ILE A 392 28.56 3.91 -8.53
C ILE A 392 28.44 3.82 -10.07
N GLY A 393 27.93 4.87 -10.71
CA GLY A 393 27.74 4.93 -12.15
C GLY A 393 26.41 4.33 -12.64
N ASN A 394 26.14 4.50 -13.94
CA ASN A 394 24.96 3.96 -14.62
C ASN A 394 23.61 4.32 -13.97
N GLY A 395 23.52 5.46 -13.26
CA GLY A 395 22.33 5.86 -12.52
C GLY A 395 22.05 5.02 -11.26
N CYS A 396 23.07 4.32 -10.75
CA CYS A 396 22.98 3.50 -9.55
C CYS A 396 23.69 4.18 -8.37
N TYR A 397 23.05 4.11 -7.20
CA TYR A 397 23.51 4.66 -5.95
C TYR A 397 23.49 3.60 -4.86
N ALA A 398 24.59 3.44 -4.11
CA ALA A 398 24.69 2.50 -3.01
C ALA A 398 24.53 3.26 -1.67
N PHE A 399 23.56 2.84 -0.87
CA PHE A 399 23.24 3.42 0.43
C PHE A 399 23.72 2.52 1.57
N TYR A 400 24.47 3.10 2.50
CA TYR A 400 25.03 2.45 3.70
C TYR A 400 24.55 3.22 4.92
N ALA A 401 23.67 2.62 5.73
CA ALA A 401 23.03 3.29 6.84
C ALA A 401 23.39 2.71 8.21
N HIS A 402 22.99 3.44 9.26
CA HIS A 402 23.10 3.10 10.67
C HIS A 402 24.55 3.03 11.19
N LEU A 403 25.49 3.71 10.52
CA LEU A 403 26.91 3.70 10.87
C LEU A 403 27.18 4.31 12.24
N GLN A 404 28.36 4.00 12.84
CA GLN A 404 28.79 4.58 14.10
C GLN A 404 29.10 6.08 13.95
N PRO A 405 28.73 6.90 14.96
CA PRO A 405 29.12 8.32 14.96
C PRO A 405 30.63 8.49 14.97
N GLY A 406 31.13 9.37 14.10
CA GLY A 406 32.56 9.68 13.98
C GLY A 406 33.40 8.58 13.31
N SER A 407 32.78 7.53 12.78
CA SER A 407 33.50 6.44 12.11
C SER A 407 33.62 6.61 10.59
N ILE A 408 32.88 7.55 10.00
CA ILE A 408 32.87 7.77 8.56
C ILE A 408 34.23 8.35 8.11
N ARG A 409 34.82 7.72 7.07
CA ARG A 409 36.18 8.02 6.60
C ARG A 409 36.22 8.77 5.27
N VAL A 410 35.07 9.20 4.78
CA VAL A 410 34.92 9.86 3.47
C VAL A 410 34.10 11.12 3.59
N ARG A 411 34.22 12.01 2.59
CA ARG A 411 33.46 13.26 2.48
C ARG A 411 32.76 13.32 1.13
N VAL A 412 31.73 14.13 1.03
CA VAL A 412 31.04 14.41 -0.24
C VAL A 412 32.05 14.90 -1.29
N GLY A 413 32.02 14.30 -2.45
CA GLY A 413 32.92 14.55 -3.58
C GLY A 413 34.14 13.63 -3.64
N ASP A 414 34.44 12.86 -2.57
CA ASP A 414 35.57 11.93 -2.58
C ASP A 414 35.32 10.80 -3.63
N LYS A 415 36.39 10.45 -4.32
CA LYS A 415 36.46 9.23 -5.15
C LYS A 415 36.89 8.08 -4.27
N VAL A 416 36.13 7.01 -4.28
CA VAL A 416 36.44 5.80 -3.52
C VAL A 416 36.70 4.63 -4.47
N HIS A 417 37.52 3.69 -4.02
CA HIS A 417 37.78 2.44 -4.73
C HIS A 417 36.98 1.31 -4.09
N ARG A 418 36.58 0.34 -4.90
CA ARG A 418 35.94 -0.90 -4.46
C ARG A 418 36.74 -1.53 -3.31
N GLY A 419 36.05 -1.92 -2.23
CA GLY A 419 36.65 -2.49 -1.02
C GLY A 419 37.27 -1.47 -0.05
N GLN A 420 37.24 -0.17 -0.37
CA GLN A 420 37.66 0.90 0.56
C GLN A 420 36.68 0.98 1.73
N ILE A 421 37.20 1.15 2.95
CA ILE A 421 36.40 1.31 4.16
C ILE A 421 35.72 2.69 4.15
N LEU A 422 34.39 2.71 4.26
CA LEU A 422 33.59 3.94 4.31
C LEU A 422 33.33 4.40 5.74
N GLY A 423 33.13 3.46 6.66
CA GLY A 423 32.80 3.67 8.05
C GLY A 423 32.65 2.35 8.78
N LEU A 424 32.12 2.37 9.99
CA LEU A 424 31.91 1.19 10.82
C LEU A 424 30.41 0.99 11.09
N VAL A 425 29.96 -0.27 11.10
CA VAL A 425 28.59 -0.65 11.44
C VAL A 425 28.26 -0.18 12.86
N GLY A 426 27.13 0.48 13.01
CA GLY A 426 26.65 1.05 14.26
C GLY A 426 25.17 0.71 14.51
N ASN A 427 24.48 1.60 15.26
CA ASN A 427 23.08 1.50 15.62
C ASN A 427 22.49 2.91 15.77
N THR A 428 22.39 3.65 14.67
CA THR A 428 21.94 5.06 14.67
C THR A 428 20.68 5.22 13.82
N GLY A 429 19.91 6.28 14.06
CA GLY A 429 18.67 6.51 13.31
C GLY A 429 17.55 5.50 13.63
N ASN A 430 16.81 5.05 12.62
CA ASN A 430 15.73 4.07 12.83
C ASN A 430 16.26 2.62 12.86
N SER A 431 17.05 2.33 13.84
CA SER A 431 17.67 1.01 14.05
C SER A 431 17.41 0.51 15.47
N THR A 432 17.15 -0.80 15.66
CA THR A 432 16.89 -1.44 16.94
C THR A 432 18.10 -2.16 17.52
N GLU A 433 19.03 -2.58 16.67
CA GLU A 433 20.28 -3.23 17.05
C GLU A 433 21.36 -2.97 16.01
N PRO A 434 22.64 -3.16 16.32
CA PRO A 434 23.73 -2.98 15.37
C PRO A 434 23.59 -3.85 14.12
N HIS A 435 23.46 -3.20 12.96
CA HIS A 435 23.44 -3.83 11.65
C HIS A 435 23.86 -2.84 10.56
N LEU A 436 24.17 -3.32 9.37
CA LEU A 436 24.33 -2.50 8.19
C LEU A 436 23.04 -2.61 7.33
N HIS A 437 22.25 -1.55 7.29
CA HIS A 437 21.22 -1.44 6.24
C HIS A 437 21.89 -1.04 4.94
N PHE A 438 21.66 -1.84 3.90
CA PHE A 438 22.26 -1.64 2.58
C PHE A 438 21.23 -1.84 1.45
N HIS A 439 21.22 -0.93 0.47
CA HIS A 439 20.49 -1.12 -0.78
C HIS A 439 21.13 -0.36 -1.95
N ILE A 440 20.73 -0.74 -3.16
CA ILE A 440 21.01 -0.01 -4.41
C ILE A 440 19.74 0.67 -4.88
N SER A 441 19.85 1.93 -5.30
CA SER A 441 18.73 2.71 -5.79
C SER A 441 19.09 3.54 -7.04
N ASN A 442 18.08 4.15 -7.68
CA ASN A 442 18.26 4.93 -8.91
C ASN A 442 18.50 6.44 -8.69
N ALA A 443 18.63 6.89 -7.44
CA ALA A 443 18.93 8.28 -7.10
C ALA A 443 19.65 8.40 -5.75
N SER A 444 20.35 9.52 -5.54
CA SER A 444 20.99 9.88 -4.27
C SER A 444 19.93 10.36 -3.27
N SER A 445 19.13 9.44 -2.77
CA SER A 445 18.09 9.73 -1.77
C SER A 445 17.76 8.46 -0.98
N PRO A 446 17.85 8.48 0.35
CA PRO A 446 17.58 7.29 1.18
C PRO A 446 16.20 6.68 0.96
N LEU A 447 15.16 7.52 0.80
CA LEU A 447 13.76 7.07 0.67
C LEU A 447 13.06 7.58 -0.58
N GLY A 448 13.57 8.62 -1.25
CA GLY A 448 12.93 9.27 -2.41
C GLY A 448 13.36 8.70 -3.77
N SER A 449 13.76 7.43 -3.81
CA SER A 449 14.27 6.75 -4.98
C SER A 449 13.57 5.40 -5.20
N GLU A 450 13.88 4.73 -6.31
CA GLU A 450 13.42 3.36 -6.56
C GLU A 450 14.56 2.37 -6.32
N GLY A 451 14.32 1.34 -5.50
CA GLY A 451 15.27 0.27 -5.26
C GLY A 451 15.49 -0.58 -6.49
N LEU A 452 16.75 -0.84 -6.81
CA LEU A 452 17.19 -1.63 -7.95
C LEU A 452 17.77 -2.97 -7.49
N PRO A 453 17.52 -4.08 -8.19
CA PRO A 453 18.16 -5.34 -7.88
C PRO A 453 19.66 -5.28 -8.25
N TYR A 454 20.46 -5.97 -7.47
CA TYR A 454 21.90 -6.09 -7.67
C TYR A 454 22.33 -7.55 -7.46
N LEU A 455 23.52 -7.90 -7.92
CA LEU A 455 24.06 -9.24 -7.76
C LEU A 455 25.46 -9.16 -7.13
N PHE A 456 25.76 -10.14 -6.29
CA PHE A 456 27.13 -10.39 -5.87
C PHE A 456 27.82 -11.38 -6.84
N PRO A 457 29.09 -11.18 -7.18
CA PRO A 457 29.83 -12.12 -8.03
C PRO A 457 29.88 -13.53 -7.42
N SER A 458 30.03 -13.61 -6.10
CA SER A 458 30.06 -14.86 -5.36
C SER A 458 29.85 -14.63 -3.87
N PHE A 459 29.13 -15.54 -3.23
CA PHE A 459 29.03 -15.74 -1.79
C PHE A 459 28.74 -17.21 -1.50
N GLU A 460 28.85 -17.60 -0.23
CA GLU A 460 28.50 -18.95 0.21
C GLU A 460 27.31 -18.87 1.17
N VAL A 461 26.28 -19.69 0.95
CA VAL A 461 25.16 -19.85 1.88
C VAL A 461 25.51 -20.91 2.90
N GLU A 462 25.57 -20.52 4.17
CA GLU A 462 25.88 -21.38 5.32
C GLU A 462 24.61 -22.01 5.90
N GLY A 463 23.46 -21.36 5.73
CA GLY A 463 22.18 -21.82 6.22
C GLY A 463 21.09 -20.78 6.04
N LYS A 464 19.97 -20.94 6.78
CA LYS A 464 18.83 -20.04 6.72
C LYS A 464 18.17 -19.90 8.10
N GLY A 465 17.75 -18.67 8.44
CA GLY A 465 17.05 -18.32 9.66
C GLY A 465 17.82 -17.42 10.59
N GLU A 466 17.12 -16.50 11.25
CA GLU A 466 17.70 -15.49 12.16
C GLU A 466 18.38 -16.08 13.41
N SER A 467 18.14 -17.34 13.73
CA SER A 467 18.73 -18.03 14.87
C SER A 467 19.59 -19.24 14.47
N TRP A 468 20.01 -19.27 13.20
CA TRP A 468 20.88 -20.32 12.68
C TRP A 468 22.21 -20.40 13.44
N LYS A 469 22.75 -21.61 13.55
CA LYS A 469 24.05 -21.88 14.22
C LYS A 469 24.95 -22.71 13.30
N PRO A 470 26.27 -22.60 13.42
CA PRO A 470 27.18 -23.48 12.70
C PRO A 470 26.92 -24.98 12.92
N SER A 471 26.40 -25.36 14.10
CA SER A 471 25.98 -26.74 14.40
C SER A 471 24.78 -27.22 13.59
N ASP A 472 23.99 -26.30 13.02
CA ASP A 472 22.81 -26.62 12.21
C ASP A 472 23.16 -26.84 10.74
N ALA A 473 24.42 -26.57 10.34
CA ALA A 473 24.91 -26.76 8.98
C ALA A 473 24.82 -28.22 8.54
N LYS A 474 24.18 -28.47 7.40
CA LYS A 474 23.99 -29.77 6.78
C LYS A 474 24.98 -30.02 5.65
N GLY A 475 26.26 -29.87 5.93
CA GLY A 475 27.32 -30.08 4.92
C GLY A 475 28.19 -28.85 4.68
N ALA A 476 28.91 -28.82 3.56
CA ALA A 476 29.67 -27.65 3.16
C ALA A 476 28.76 -26.53 2.70
N PRO A 477 29.13 -25.25 2.93
CA PRO A 477 28.37 -24.09 2.44
C PRO A 477 28.17 -24.17 0.93
N GLU A 478 26.97 -23.77 0.47
CA GLU A 478 26.63 -23.75 -0.94
C GLU A 478 27.15 -22.45 -1.60
N LYS A 479 27.94 -22.62 -2.67
CA LYS A 479 28.46 -21.46 -3.40
C LYS A 479 27.46 -20.95 -4.41
N HIS A 480 27.07 -19.69 -4.23
CA HIS A 480 26.24 -18.94 -5.15
C HIS A 480 27.08 -17.97 -5.99
N THR A 481 26.71 -17.78 -7.24
CA THR A 481 27.43 -16.90 -8.17
C THR A 481 26.44 -16.08 -8.99
N MET A 482 26.72 -14.77 -9.11
CA MET A 482 25.86 -13.83 -9.83
C MET A 482 24.42 -13.89 -9.32
N GLU A 483 24.27 -13.81 -8.00
CA GLU A 483 22.99 -13.89 -7.29
C GLU A 483 22.86 -12.81 -6.23
N LEU A 484 21.62 -12.54 -5.84
CA LEU A 484 21.24 -11.71 -4.70
C LEU A 484 20.79 -12.64 -3.57
N PRO A 485 21.32 -12.54 -2.35
CA PRO A 485 20.81 -13.27 -1.19
C PRO A 485 19.34 -12.93 -0.91
N THR A 486 18.54 -13.94 -0.55
CA THR A 486 17.14 -13.78 -0.15
C THR A 486 17.02 -13.64 1.37
N GLU A 487 15.82 -13.24 1.82
CA GLU A 487 15.52 -13.05 3.24
C GLU A 487 15.92 -14.26 4.09
N ASP A 488 16.59 -13.98 5.21
CA ASP A 488 17.07 -14.92 6.23
C ASP A 488 18.17 -15.88 5.78
N GLU A 489 18.75 -15.75 4.58
CA GLU A 489 19.94 -16.49 4.26
C GLU A 489 21.12 -16.05 5.12
N VAL A 490 21.82 -17.03 5.69
CA VAL A 490 23.08 -16.83 6.41
C VAL A 490 24.23 -17.07 5.44
N VAL A 491 25.02 -16.03 5.23
CA VAL A 491 26.03 -16.05 4.18
C VAL A 491 27.43 -15.76 4.70
N ARG A 492 28.40 -16.29 3.97
CA ARG A 492 29.81 -15.97 4.07
C ARG A 492 30.25 -15.19 2.85
N PHE A 493 30.87 -14.05 3.08
CA PHE A 493 31.53 -13.28 2.03
C PHE A 493 33.01 -13.63 1.95
N PRO A 494 33.54 -14.01 0.77
CA PRO A 494 34.94 -14.34 0.63
C PRO A 494 35.82 -13.14 0.95
N SER A 495 36.97 -13.38 1.58
CA SER A 495 38.01 -12.36 1.71
C SER A 495 38.48 -11.97 0.32
N PRO A 496 38.72 -10.68 0.02
CA PRO A 496 39.37 -10.30 -1.22
C PRO A 496 40.76 -10.91 -1.27
N HIS A 497 41.05 -11.61 -2.35
CA HIS A 497 42.40 -12.09 -2.66
C HIS A 497 43.29 -10.96 -3.11
#